data_c8108eaa6d05f1e46f83ca96c8c912fc
#
_entry.id   c8108eaa6d05f1e46f83ca96c8c912fc
#
_cell.length_a   1.000
_cell.length_b   1.000
_cell.length_c   1.000
_cell.angle_alpha   90.00
_cell.angle_beta   90.00
_cell.angle_gamma   90.00
#
_symmetry.space_group_name_H-M   'P 1'
#
loop_
_entity.id
_entity.type
_entity.pdbx_description
1 polymer ?
#
loop_
_entity_poly.entity_id
_entity_poly.type
_entity_poly.pdbx_seq_one_letter_code
_entity_poly.pdbx_strand_id
1 'polypeptide(L)'
;MKRVVIILLAVILLAGAAYLFDQYWIHRYDSLIARESARHKVDPDLVWSIMYEETYFSPWKRGDKGEIGLMQVTPTVAREWVAQSGAPEAPPANTADPESLLAPAERNVQIGSWYLGKFGEQYKNTPGGEARMLAAYNAGNSRVVEWARVPDGSPPLNEQQFIERIDIPSTRAYVTSILRRYREVKSAKGRSATPFEWRHE
;
A
#
# COMPACT_ATOMS: atom_id res chain seq x y z
N MET A 1 23.17 18.56 -39.61
CA MET A 1 23.77 17.57 -38.66
C MET A 1 23.92 18.11 -37.24
N LYS A 2 24.63 19.24 -36.96
CA LYS A 2 24.84 19.77 -35.58
C LYS A 2 23.55 20.02 -34.80
N ARG A 3 22.50 20.63 -35.44
CA ARG A 3 21.19 20.89 -34.79
C ARG A 3 20.48 19.60 -34.39
N VAL A 4 20.53 18.56 -35.19
CA VAL A 4 19.92 17.24 -34.88
C VAL A 4 20.60 16.60 -33.68
N VAL A 5 21.94 16.65 -33.65
CA VAL A 5 22.70 16.12 -32.49
C VAL A 5 22.37 16.87 -31.20
N ILE A 6 22.27 18.20 -31.25
CA ILE A 6 21.89 19.01 -30.07
C ILE A 6 20.49 18.64 -29.59
N ILE A 7 19.52 18.48 -30.48
CA ILE A 7 18.16 18.08 -30.13
C ILE A 7 18.14 16.69 -29.47
N LEU A 8 18.87 15.73 -30.04
CA LEU A 8 18.96 14.38 -29.46
C LEU A 8 19.58 14.39 -28.06
N LEU A 9 20.65 15.16 -27.86
CA LEU A 9 21.27 15.30 -26.53
C LEU A 9 20.31 15.96 -25.53
N ALA A 10 19.56 16.98 -25.95
CA ALA A 10 18.58 17.63 -25.10
C ALA A 10 17.45 16.64 -24.71
N VAL A 11 16.96 15.82 -25.64
CA VAL A 11 15.94 14.80 -25.35
C VAL A 11 16.45 13.76 -24.35
N ILE A 12 17.69 13.29 -24.54
CA ILE A 12 18.32 12.31 -23.61
C ILE A 12 18.47 12.92 -22.21
N LEU A 13 18.91 14.17 -22.11
CA LEU A 13 19.05 14.88 -20.84
C LEU A 13 17.68 15.04 -20.12
N LEU A 14 16.66 15.44 -20.86
CA LEU A 14 15.30 15.58 -20.32
C LEU A 14 14.73 14.24 -19.86
N ALA A 15 14.91 13.18 -20.65
CA ALA A 15 14.49 11.83 -20.27
C ALA A 15 15.23 11.34 -19.02
N GLY A 16 16.54 11.59 -18.93
CA GLY A 16 17.34 11.28 -17.75
C GLY A 16 16.89 12.05 -16.51
N ALA A 17 16.64 13.35 -16.65
CA ALA A 17 16.13 14.18 -15.55
C ALA A 17 14.75 13.72 -15.09
N ALA A 18 13.85 13.41 -16.03
CA ALA A 18 12.51 12.87 -15.71
C ALA A 18 12.60 11.53 -14.97
N TYR A 19 13.48 10.63 -15.40
CA TYR A 19 13.72 9.36 -14.73
C TYR A 19 14.24 9.56 -13.30
N LEU A 20 15.25 10.43 -13.11
CA LEU A 20 15.80 10.71 -11.78
C LEU A 20 14.77 11.36 -10.85
N PHE A 21 13.95 12.26 -11.40
CA PHE A 21 12.85 12.85 -10.64
C PHE A 21 11.82 11.80 -10.23
N ASP A 22 11.44 10.90 -11.12
CA ASP A 22 10.51 9.81 -10.83
C ASP A 22 11.07 8.89 -9.73
N GLN A 23 12.35 8.50 -9.82
CA GLN A 23 13.00 7.69 -8.79
C GLN A 23 13.01 8.43 -7.42
N TYR A 24 13.37 9.70 -7.39
CA TYR A 24 13.27 10.50 -6.16
C TYR A 24 11.84 10.54 -5.64
N TRP A 25 10.87 10.74 -6.52
CA TRP A 25 9.47 10.88 -6.16
C TRP A 25 8.91 9.64 -5.49
N ILE A 26 9.13 8.46 -6.05
CA ILE A 26 8.58 7.19 -5.54
C ILE A 26 9.33 6.66 -4.31
N HIS A 27 10.56 7.13 -4.06
CA HIS A 27 11.40 6.68 -2.94
C HIS A 27 11.50 7.68 -1.77
N ARG A 28 10.92 8.88 -1.91
CA ARG A 28 11.05 9.92 -0.89
C ARG A 28 10.42 9.59 0.48
N TYR A 29 9.58 8.58 0.53
CA TYR A 29 8.94 8.11 1.75
C TYR A 29 9.47 6.75 2.25
N ASP A 30 10.51 6.19 1.68
CA ASP A 30 11.02 4.85 2.01
C ASP A 30 11.35 4.71 3.52
N SER A 31 11.99 5.70 4.12
CA SER A 31 12.31 5.70 5.56
C SER A 31 11.05 5.75 6.44
N LEU A 32 10.03 6.51 6.02
CA LEU A 32 8.75 6.58 6.70
C LEU A 32 8.00 5.26 6.60
N ILE A 33 7.95 4.67 5.40
CA ILE A 33 7.35 3.37 5.15
C ILE A 33 8.03 2.30 6.01
N ALA A 34 9.36 2.23 6.00
CA ALA A 34 10.09 1.25 6.78
C ALA A 34 9.80 1.36 8.30
N ARG A 35 9.76 2.58 8.84
CA ARG A 35 9.46 2.84 10.25
C ARG A 35 8.05 2.40 10.63
N GLU A 36 7.05 2.85 9.91
CA GLU A 36 5.65 2.55 10.24
C GLU A 36 5.28 1.09 9.94
N SER A 37 5.87 0.50 8.91
CA SER A 37 5.73 -0.93 8.61
C SER A 37 6.28 -1.81 9.74
N ALA A 38 7.48 -1.49 10.25
CA ALA A 38 8.06 -2.21 11.38
C ALA A 38 7.20 -2.07 12.65
N ARG A 39 6.68 -0.86 12.92
CA ARG A 39 5.83 -0.56 14.08
C ARG A 39 4.54 -1.39 14.08
N HIS A 40 3.95 -1.56 12.91
CA HIS A 40 2.64 -2.21 12.74
C HIS A 40 2.72 -3.63 12.17
N LYS A 41 3.94 -4.20 12.05
CA LYS A 41 4.20 -5.57 11.59
C LYS A 41 3.61 -5.88 10.20
N VAL A 42 3.70 -4.92 9.30
CA VAL A 42 3.33 -5.07 7.90
C VAL A 42 4.57 -5.09 7.01
N ASP A 43 4.47 -5.72 5.85
CA ASP A 43 5.59 -5.72 4.90
C ASP A 43 5.74 -4.33 4.27
N PRO A 44 6.94 -3.69 4.33
CA PRO A 44 7.16 -2.37 3.75
C PRO A 44 6.94 -2.31 2.24
N ASP A 45 7.19 -3.41 1.52
CA ASP A 45 6.95 -3.49 0.08
C ASP A 45 5.45 -3.49 -0.26
N LEU A 46 4.62 -4.01 0.66
CA LEU A 46 3.17 -3.95 0.54
C LEU A 46 2.65 -2.52 0.78
N VAL A 47 3.13 -1.84 1.82
CA VAL A 47 2.78 -0.43 2.10
C VAL A 47 3.21 0.46 0.93
N TRP A 48 4.42 0.27 0.41
CA TRP A 48 4.91 0.96 -0.78
C TRP A 48 3.98 0.72 -1.99
N SER A 49 3.57 -0.53 -2.22
CA SER A 49 2.69 -0.90 -3.33
C SER A 49 1.30 -0.27 -3.21
N ILE A 50 0.75 -0.17 -1.99
CA ILE A 50 -0.50 0.54 -1.73
C ILE A 50 -0.36 2.02 -2.07
N MET A 51 0.68 2.71 -1.57
CA MET A 51 0.91 4.13 -1.83
C MET A 51 1.13 4.42 -3.32
N TYR A 52 1.76 3.50 -4.04
CA TYR A 52 1.93 3.59 -5.49
C TYR A 52 0.58 3.53 -6.22
N GLU A 53 -0.23 2.51 -5.96
CA GLU A 53 -1.51 2.28 -6.65
C GLU A 53 -2.58 3.30 -6.22
N GLU A 54 -2.61 3.71 -4.95
CA GLU A 54 -3.58 4.67 -4.43
C GLU A 54 -3.36 6.09 -4.96
N THR A 55 -2.12 6.57 -4.91
CA THR A 55 -1.86 8.00 -5.06
C THR A 55 -0.64 8.34 -5.90
N TYR A 56 0.14 7.36 -6.32
CA TYR A 56 1.48 7.60 -6.87
C TYR A 56 2.28 8.55 -5.97
N PHE A 57 2.25 8.27 -4.64
CA PHE A 57 2.93 9.03 -3.58
C PHE A 57 2.52 10.51 -3.48
N SER A 58 1.30 10.88 -3.88
CA SER A 58 0.79 12.26 -3.76
C SER A 58 0.09 12.46 -2.41
N PRO A 59 0.69 13.22 -1.45
CA PRO A 59 0.13 13.36 -0.10
C PRO A 59 -1.14 14.22 -0.05
N TRP A 60 -1.39 15.00 -1.08
CA TRP A 60 -2.57 15.88 -1.17
C TRP A 60 -3.77 15.26 -1.89
N LYS A 61 -3.66 13.99 -2.32
CA LYS A 61 -4.76 13.34 -3.04
C LYS A 61 -5.97 13.16 -2.12
N ARG A 62 -7.15 13.40 -2.70
CA ARG A 62 -8.45 13.18 -2.08
C ARG A 62 -9.22 12.18 -2.92
N GLY A 63 -9.89 11.24 -2.27
CA GLY A 63 -10.79 10.28 -2.90
C GLY A 63 -12.24 10.73 -2.85
N ASP A 64 -13.08 10.11 -3.66
CA ASP A 64 -14.51 10.48 -3.81
C ASP A 64 -15.36 10.18 -2.56
N LYS A 65 -14.89 9.30 -1.69
CA LYS A 65 -15.56 8.93 -0.43
C LYS A 65 -14.95 9.65 0.79
N GLY A 66 -14.15 10.70 0.55
CA GLY A 66 -13.46 11.47 1.57
C GLY A 66 -12.16 10.83 2.05
N GLU A 67 -11.59 9.92 1.29
CA GLU A 67 -10.26 9.37 1.56
C GLU A 67 -9.20 10.45 1.38
N ILE A 68 -8.16 10.42 2.21
CA ILE A 68 -7.15 11.47 2.30
C ILE A 68 -5.75 10.86 2.24
N GLY A 69 -4.87 11.51 1.48
CA GLY A 69 -3.43 11.38 1.53
C GLY A 69 -2.87 10.09 0.93
N LEU A 70 -1.61 9.79 1.26
CA LEU A 70 -0.77 8.76 0.66
C LEU A 70 -1.38 7.37 0.61
N MET A 71 -2.06 6.97 1.68
CA MET A 71 -2.70 5.66 1.81
C MET A 71 -4.23 5.74 1.70
N GLN A 72 -4.80 6.86 1.25
CA GLN A 72 -6.24 7.06 1.07
C GLN A 72 -7.06 6.61 2.30
N VAL A 73 -6.65 7.13 3.47
CA VAL A 73 -7.29 6.81 4.75
C VAL A 73 -8.58 7.60 4.91
N THR A 74 -9.66 6.94 5.35
CA THR A 74 -10.94 7.62 5.57
C THR A 74 -11.00 8.31 6.95
N PRO A 75 -11.81 9.38 7.10
CA PRO A 75 -12.08 10.00 8.41
C PRO A 75 -12.57 9.01 9.48
N THR A 76 -13.30 7.97 9.08
CA THR A 76 -13.76 6.92 9.99
C THR A 76 -12.60 6.12 10.57
N VAL A 77 -11.64 5.72 9.74
CA VAL A 77 -10.42 5.02 10.17
C VAL A 77 -9.57 5.90 11.08
N ALA A 78 -9.48 7.21 10.80
CA ALA A 78 -8.77 8.15 11.67
C ALA A 78 -9.39 8.22 13.07
N ARG A 79 -10.72 8.28 13.18
CA ARG A 79 -11.43 8.22 14.48
C ARG A 79 -11.22 6.88 15.18
N GLU A 80 -11.25 5.79 14.46
CA GLU A 80 -10.99 4.46 15.01
C GLU A 80 -9.56 4.36 15.57
N TRP A 81 -8.56 4.91 14.85
CA TRP A 81 -7.18 4.95 15.32
C TRP A 81 -7.05 5.74 16.63
N VAL A 82 -7.68 6.92 16.73
CA VAL A 82 -7.67 7.72 17.95
C VAL A 82 -8.28 6.94 19.13
N ALA A 83 -9.34 6.19 18.89
CA ALA A 83 -10.05 5.44 19.94
C ALA A 83 -9.36 4.13 20.35
N GLN A 84 -8.62 3.48 19.45
CA GLN A 84 -8.20 2.08 19.63
C GLN A 84 -6.69 1.86 19.58
N SER A 85 -5.89 2.78 19.00
CA SER A 85 -4.46 2.54 18.77
C SER A 85 -3.62 2.51 20.05
N GLY A 86 -4.05 3.21 21.11
CA GLY A 86 -3.24 3.43 22.30
C GLY A 86 -1.97 4.25 22.04
N ALA A 87 -1.86 4.87 20.85
CA ALA A 87 -0.69 5.66 20.48
C ALA A 87 -0.56 6.90 21.38
N PRO A 88 0.61 7.15 22.00
CA PRO A 88 0.80 8.30 22.89
C PRO A 88 0.61 9.64 22.17
N GLU A 89 0.81 9.67 20.87
CA GLU A 89 0.64 10.82 20.00
C GLU A 89 -0.79 11.01 19.47
N ALA A 90 -1.74 10.11 19.82
CA ALA A 90 -3.14 10.27 19.46
C ALA A 90 -3.76 11.41 20.29
N PRO A 91 -4.45 12.37 19.65
CA PRO A 91 -5.15 13.42 20.38
C PRO A 91 -6.35 12.84 21.16
N PRO A 92 -6.86 13.56 22.15
CA PRO A 92 -8.12 13.17 22.80
C PRO A 92 -9.26 13.00 21.77
N ALA A 93 -10.05 11.95 21.92
CA ALA A 93 -11.06 11.56 20.94
C ALA A 93 -12.08 12.67 20.60
N ASN A 94 -12.38 13.54 21.57
CA ASN A 94 -13.31 14.65 21.42
C ASN A 94 -12.70 15.91 20.74
N THR A 95 -11.38 15.93 20.53
CA THR A 95 -10.66 17.07 19.91
C THR A 95 -10.09 16.74 18.54
N ALA A 96 -10.13 15.48 18.15
CA ALA A 96 -9.54 15.01 16.90
C ALA A 96 -10.38 15.43 15.69
N ASP A 97 -9.86 16.37 14.90
CA ASP A 97 -10.34 16.60 13.53
C ASP A 97 -9.68 15.61 12.57
N PRO A 98 -10.45 14.68 11.96
CA PRO A 98 -9.86 13.66 11.09
C PRO A 98 -9.12 14.22 9.90
N GLU A 99 -9.53 15.35 9.35
CA GLU A 99 -8.88 15.96 8.20
C GLU A 99 -7.50 16.50 8.58
N SER A 100 -7.40 17.24 9.67
CA SER A 100 -6.12 17.71 10.22
C SER A 100 -5.19 16.57 10.63
N LEU A 101 -5.74 15.43 11.09
CA LEU A 101 -4.95 14.24 11.39
C LEU A 101 -4.36 13.58 10.16
N LEU A 102 -5.12 13.52 9.07
CA LEU A 102 -4.74 12.77 7.87
C LEU A 102 -3.94 13.60 6.86
N ALA A 103 -3.93 14.93 6.98
CA ALA A 103 -3.21 15.81 6.05
C ALA A 103 -1.67 15.62 6.10
N PRO A 104 -1.00 15.48 7.28
CA PRO A 104 0.43 15.21 7.32
C PRO A 104 0.78 13.81 6.82
N ALA A 105 1.78 13.71 5.94
CA ALA A 105 2.23 12.45 5.34
C ALA A 105 2.58 11.39 6.40
N GLU A 106 3.31 11.78 7.46
CA GLU A 106 3.71 10.92 8.55
C GLU A 106 2.51 10.29 9.26
N ARG A 107 1.52 11.11 9.59
CA ARG A 107 0.32 10.66 10.28
C ARG A 107 -0.56 9.79 9.38
N ASN A 108 -0.63 10.13 8.11
CA ASN A 108 -1.37 9.35 7.11
C ASN A 108 -0.81 7.93 6.96
N VAL A 109 0.51 7.81 6.79
CA VAL A 109 1.18 6.50 6.69
C VAL A 109 1.10 5.73 8.01
N GLN A 110 1.23 6.40 9.16
CA GLN A 110 1.08 5.78 10.47
C GLN A 110 -0.32 5.15 10.64
N ILE A 111 -1.38 5.93 10.40
CA ILE A 111 -2.76 5.46 10.57
C ILE A 111 -3.09 4.37 9.55
N GLY A 112 -2.68 4.55 8.28
CA GLY A 112 -2.89 3.56 7.24
C GLY A 112 -2.17 2.24 7.53
N SER A 113 -0.91 2.30 7.98
CA SER A 113 -0.14 1.11 8.36
C SER A 113 -0.72 0.40 9.59
N TRP A 114 -1.20 1.16 10.59
CA TRP A 114 -1.90 0.60 11.75
C TRP A 114 -3.16 -0.16 11.32
N TYR A 115 -3.97 0.44 10.46
CA TYR A 115 -5.22 -0.19 9.99
C TYR A 115 -4.94 -1.43 9.15
N LEU A 116 -3.92 -1.39 8.29
CA LEU A 116 -3.48 -2.53 7.52
C LEU A 116 -2.95 -3.66 8.43
N GLY A 117 -2.13 -3.32 9.44
CA GLY A 117 -1.58 -4.26 10.41
C GLY A 117 -2.63 -4.99 11.23
N LYS A 118 -3.74 -4.33 11.55
CA LYS A 118 -4.90 -4.94 12.21
C LYS A 118 -5.43 -6.15 11.40
N PHE A 119 -5.58 -6.00 10.11
CA PHE A 119 -6.00 -7.08 9.22
C PHE A 119 -4.88 -8.06 8.90
N GLY A 120 -3.63 -7.59 8.85
CA GLY A 120 -2.46 -8.45 8.74
C GLY A 120 -2.41 -9.49 9.86
N GLU A 121 -2.62 -9.07 11.10
CA GLU A 121 -2.68 -9.99 12.25
C GLU A 121 -3.90 -10.91 12.18
N GLN A 122 -5.06 -10.39 11.77
CA GLN A 122 -6.29 -11.19 11.66
C GLN A 122 -6.17 -12.31 10.62
N TYR A 123 -5.52 -12.05 9.49
CA TYR A 123 -5.48 -12.98 8.34
C TYR A 123 -4.14 -13.68 8.14
N LYS A 124 -3.15 -13.50 9.01
CA LYS A 124 -1.76 -14.01 8.86
C LYS A 124 -1.66 -15.51 8.57
N ASN A 125 -2.55 -16.30 9.15
CA ASN A 125 -2.57 -17.77 9.02
C ASN A 125 -3.69 -18.27 8.10
N THR A 126 -4.27 -17.37 7.30
CA THR A 126 -5.37 -17.71 6.40
C THR A 126 -4.85 -17.82 4.97
N PRO A 127 -5.25 -18.83 4.16
CA PRO A 127 -4.88 -18.90 2.76
C PRO A 127 -5.28 -17.60 2.03
N GLY A 128 -4.33 -16.98 1.31
CA GLY A 128 -4.54 -15.69 0.67
C GLY A 128 -4.76 -14.54 1.68
N GLY A 129 -4.00 -14.56 2.79
CA GLY A 129 -4.09 -13.56 3.85
C GLY A 129 -3.88 -12.14 3.36
N GLU A 130 -2.90 -11.89 2.47
CA GLU A 130 -2.67 -10.58 1.87
C GLU A 130 -3.86 -10.09 1.05
N ALA A 131 -4.50 -10.97 0.27
CA ALA A 131 -5.70 -10.59 -0.49
C ALA A 131 -6.86 -10.19 0.43
N ARG A 132 -7.06 -10.92 1.54
CA ARG A 132 -8.08 -10.60 2.54
C ARG A 132 -7.77 -9.30 3.28
N MET A 133 -6.53 -9.11 3.68
CA MET A 133 -6.05 -7.88 4.32
C MET A 133 -6.32 -6.66 3.44
N LEU A 134 -5.94 -6.70 2.16
CA LEU A 134 -6.18 -5.63 1.19
C LEU A 134 -7.67 -5.39 0.95
N ALA A 135 -8.46 -6.45 0.83
CA ALA A 135 -9.91 -6.35 0.66
C ALA A 135 -10.58 -5.73 1.89
N ALA A 136 -10.13 -6.09 3.10
CA ALA A 136 -10.62 -5.51 4.36
C ALA A 136 -10.24 -4.03 4.49
N TYR A 137 -9.04 -3.66 4.07
CA TYR A 137 -8.58 -2.28 4.03
C TYR A 137 -9.47 -1.41 3.14
N ASN A 138 -9.79 -1.89 1.92
CA ASN A 138 -10.54 -1.14 0.91
C ASN A 138 -12.06 -1.15 1.11
N ALA A 139 -12.65 -2.31 1.44
CA ALA A 139 -14.10 -2.50 1.49
C ALA A 139 -14.66 -2.77 2.89
N GLY A 140 -13.78 -2.89 3.89
CA GLY A 140 -14.17 -3.23 5.26
C GLY A 140 -14.24 -4.74 5.53
N ASN A 141 -13.96 -5.09 6.80
CA ASN A 141 -13.84 -6.49 7.23
C ASN A 141 -15.12 -7.30 7.08
N SER A 142 -16.29 -6.68 7.28
CA SER A 142 -17.60 -7.36 7.15
C SER A 142 -17.80 -7.98 5.76
N ARG A 143 -17.37 -7.27 4.71
CA ARG A 143 -17.41 -7.79 3.33
C ARG A 143 -16.46 -8.97 3.13
N VAL A 144 -15.26 -8.92 3.69
CA VAL A 144 -14.30 -10.02 3.60
C VAL A 144 -14.86 -11.31 4.24
N VAL A 145 -15.51 -11.19 5.39
CA VAL A 145 -16.18 -12.33 6.05
C VAL A 145 -17.29 -12.91 5.16
N GLU A 146 -18.05 -12.06 4.49
CA GLU A 146 -19.09 -12.51 3.55
C GLU A 146 -18.50 -13.23 2.34
N TRP A 147 -17.49 -12.65 1.67
CA TRP A 147 -16.84 -13.24 0.50
C TRP A 147 -16.07 -14.54 0.82
N ALA A 148 -15.54 -14.63 2.04
CA ALA A 148 -14.82 -15.83 2.48
C ALA A 148 -15.71 -17.01 2.91
N ARG A 149 -17.03 -16.81 2.99
CA ARG A 149 -17.96 -17.82 3.48
C ARG A 149 -17.97 -19.06 2.58
N VAL A 150 -17.80 -20.22 3.19
CA VAL A 150 -17.91 -21.55 2.55
C VAL A 150 -18.88 -22.40 3.37
N PRO A 151 -19.48 -23.47 2.78
CA PRO A 151 -20.27 -24.43 3.52
C PRO A 151 -19.48 -25.08 4.67
N ASP A 152 -20.16 -25.45 5.73
CA ASP A 152 -19.55 -26.13 6.88
C ASP A 152 -18.78 -27.37 6.45
N GLY A 153 -17.58 -27.56 7.01
CA GLY A 153 -16.67 -28.67 6.66
C GLY A 153 -15.87 -28.49 5.37
N SER A 154 -16.11 -27.42 4.61
CA SER A 154 -15.32 -27.12 3.42
C SER A 154 -13.97 -26.47 3.79
N PRO A 155 -12.89 -26.72 3.00
CA PRO A 155 -11.63 -26.04 3.22
C PRO A 155 -11.78 -24.53 2.93
N PRO A 156 -10.99 -23.67 3.58
CA PRO A 156 -10.99 -22.25 3.30
C PRO A 156 -10.56 -21.97 1.85
N LEU A 157 -11.13 -20.92 1.25
CA LEU A 157 -10.78 -20.50 -0.10
C LEU A 157 -9.29 -20.15 -0.17
N ASN A 158 -8.61 -20.60 -1.22
CA ASN A 158 -7.29 -20.08 -1.57
C ASN A 158 -7.38 -18.63 -2.08
N GLU A 159 -6.23 -18.00 -2.35
CA GLU A 159 -6.16 -16.60 -2.76
C GLU A 159 -7.00 -16.32 -4.02
N GLN A 160 -6.82 -17.12 -5.08
CA GLN A 160 -7.51 -16.92 -6.35
C GLN A 160 -9.03 -17.06 -6.19
N GLN A 161 -9.48 -18.13 -5.51
CA GLN A 161 -10.88 -18.34 -5.22
C GLN A 161 -11.50 -17.21 -4.41
N PHE A 162 -10.76 -16.67 -3.42
CA PHE A 162 -11.21 -15.54 -2.64
C PHE A 162 -11.36 -14.29 -3.49
N ILE A 163 -10.37 -13.95 -4.33
CA ILE A 163 -10.40 -12.78 -5.21
C ILE A 163 -11.59 -12.87 -6.18
N GLU A 164 -11.89 -14.04 -6.71
CA GLU A 164 -13.05 -14.27 -7.60
C GLU A 164 -14.39 -14.03 -6.90
N ARG A 165 -14.46 -14.24 -5.58
CA ARG A 165 -15.65 -13.99 -4.76
C ARG A 165 -15.90 -12.52 -4.45
N ILE A 166 -14.93 -11.63 -4.61
CA ILE A 166 -15.11 -10.19 -4.41
C ILE A 166 -16.10 -9.68 -5.47
N ASP A 167 -17.32 -9.33 -5.06
CA ASP A 167 -18.40 -8.89 -5.94
C ASP A 167 -18.35 -7.40 -6.28
N ILE A 168 -17.52 -6.60 -5.56
CA ILE A 168 -17.27 -5.18 -5.85
C ILE A 168 -16.12 -5.07 -6.87
N PRO A 169 -16.39 -4.67 -8.14
CA PRO A 169 -15.38 -4.67 -9.19
C PRO A 169 -14.15 -3.78 -8.87
N SER A 170 -14.37 -2.61 -8.26
CA SER A 170 -13.29 -1.71 -7.85
C SER A 170 -12.40 -2.32 -6.76
N THR A 171 -12.97 -3.01 -5.77
CA THR A 171 -12.20 -3.70 -4.73
C THR A 171 -11.42 -4.88 -5.31
N ARG A 172 -12.02 -5.65 -6.22
CA ARG A 172 -11.32 -6.75 -6.90
C ARG A 172 -10.13 -6.24 -7.70
N ALA A 173 -10.31 -5.17 -8.47
CA ALA A 173 -9.23 -4.53 -9.22
C ALA A 173 -8.13 -3.99 -8.28
N TYR A 174 -8.50 -3.34 -7.19
CA TYR A 174 -7.61 -2.85 -6.14
C TYR A 174 -6.72 -3.97 -5.58
N VAL A 175 -7.33 -5.06 -5.11
CA VAL A 175 -6.59 -6.20 -4.55
C VAL A 175 -5.64 -6.80 -5.59
N THR A 176 -6.11 -6.99 -6.82
CA THR A 176 -5.32 -7.60 -7.89
C THR A 176 -4.13 -6.74 -8.30
N SER A 177 -4.32 -5.42 -8.46
CA SER A 177 -3.25 -4.50 -8.87
C SER A 177 -2.16 -4.39 -7.81
N ILE A 178 -2.54 -4.27 -6.54
CA ILE A 178 -1.57 -4.16 -5.44
C ILE A 178 -0.80 -5.47 -5.25
N LEU A 179 -1.46 -6.63 -5.26
CA LEU A 179 -0.75 -7.92 -5.16
C LEU A 179 0.23 -8.14 -6.30
N ARG A 180 -0.15 -7.77 -7.53
CA ARG A 180 0.76 -7.82 -8.67
C ARG A 180 1.97 -6.93 -8.45
N ARG A 181 1.77 -5.66 -8.07
CA ARG A 181 2.82 -4.69 -7.78
C ARG A 181 3.75 -5.17 -6.66
N TYR A 182 3.18 -5.64 -5.57
CA TYR A 182 3.91 -6.16 -4.44
C TYR A 182 4.83 -7.33 -4.82
N ARG A 183 4.35 -8.27 -5.63
CA ARG A 183 5.16 -9.40 -6.14
C ARG A 183 6.26 -8.96 -7.09
N GLU A 184 6.01 -7.97 -7.94
CA GLU A 184 7.01 -7.36 -8.82
C GLU A 184 8.14 -6.73 -8.01
N VAL A 185 7.83 -5.93 -6.97
CA VAL A 185 8.81 -5.31 -6.07
C VAL A 185 9.63 -6.36 -5.33
N LYS A 186 9.00 -7.36 -4.74
CA LYS A 186 9.69 -8.47 -4.05
C LYS A 186 10.61 -9.23 -4.99
N SER A 187 10.15 -9.56 -6.19
CA SER A 187 10.93 -10.26 -7.20
C SER A 187 12.15 -9.45 -7.67
N ALA A 188 12.00 -8.13 -7.84
CA ALA A 188 13.11 -7.25 -8.21
C ALA A 188 14.19 -7.21 -7.12
N LYS A 189 13.78 -7.09 -5.84
CA LYS A 189 14.69 -7.11 -4.69
C LYS A 189 15.39 -8.46 -4.52
N GLY A 190 14.66 -9.57 -4.69
CA GLY A 190 15.23 -10.92 -4.64
C GLY A 190 16.31 -11.16 -5.71
N ARG A 191 16.13 -10.65 -6.93
CA ARG A 191 17.14 -10.70 -7.99
C ARG A 191 18.37 -9.84 -7.70
N SER A 192 18.19 -8.69 -7.05
CA SER A 192 19.30 -7.82 -6.68
C SER A 192 20.12 -8.37 -5.50
N ALA A 193 19.54 -9.23 -4.68
CA ALA A 193 20.20 -9.85 -3.53
C ALA A 193 20.99 -11.13 -3.87
N THR A 194 20.87 -11.66 -5.10
CA THR A 194 21.68 -12.80 -5.55
C THR A 194 23.08 -12.32 -5.90
N PRO A 195 24.16 -12.78 -5.20
CA PRO A 195 25.53 -12.43 -5.59
C PRO A 195 25.81 -12.93 -7.01
N PHE A 196 26.48 -12.10 -7.81
CA PHE A 196 26.98 -12.50 -9.10
C PHE A 196 28.04 -13.57 -8.88
N GLU A 197 27.72 -14.86 -9.07
CA GLU A 197 28.68 -15.94 -9.04
C GLU A 197 29.53 -15.89 -10.31
N TRP A 198 30.81 -15.52 -10.15
CA TRP A 198 31.80 -15.72 -11.18
C TRP A 198 31.97 -17.23 -11.39
N ARG A 199 31.46 -17.78 -12.49
CA ARG A 199 31.88 -19.11 -12.92
C ARG A 199 33.30 -19.00 -13.45
N HIS A 200 34.20 -19.56 -12.68
CA HIS A 200 35.54 -19.88 -13.19
C HIS A 200 35.40 -21.11 -14.08
N GLU A 201 35.51 -20.92 -15.40
CA GLU A 201 35.83 -21.97 -16.34
C GLU A 201 37.35 -22.18 -16.41
#